data_4de3e5c6f008d52e6b9ea3c8aa7a12ef
#
_entry.id   4de3e5c6f008d52e6b9ea3c8aa7a12ef
#
_cell.length_a   1.000
_cell.length_b   1.000
_cell.length_c   1.000
_cell.angle_alpha   90.00
_cell.angle_beta   90.00
_cell.angle_gamma   90.00
#
_symmetry.space_group_name_H-M   'P 1'
#
loop_
_entity.id
_entity.type
_entity.pdbx_description
1 polymer ?
#
loop_
_entity_poly.entity_id
_entity_poly.type
_entity_poly.pdbx_seq_one_letter_code
_entity_poly.pdbx_strand_id
1 'polypeptide(L)'
;MQKLALSLLLAVFATALFAQKQEPYEFKEIKRISATPIKSQDQTGTCWAFSTASFLESEALRMGKGETDLSEMFVVRHIYRQKCENYVRRQGTAQFGEGGLAHDLLNAVKQYGIALESADPGRKAPNKPFNHSQL
;
A
#
# COMPACT_ATOMS: atom_id res chain seq x y z
N MET A 1 13.87 0.84 -60.05
CA MET A 1 13.51 1.71 -58.87
C MET A 1 12.79 0.89 -57.77
N GLN A 2 11.77 0.10 -58.08
CA GLN A 2 11.06 -0.73 -57.08
C GLN A 2 11.93 -1.70 -56.30
N LYS A 3 12.88 -2.39 -56.92
CA LYS A 3 13.79 -3.34 -56.25
C LYS A 3 14.75 -2.65 -55.27
N LEU A 4 15.18 -1.42 -55.58
CA LEU A 4 16.05 -0.62 -54.72
C LEU A 4 15.27 -0.13 -53.46
N ALA A 5 14.00 0.28 -53.64
CA ALA A 5 13.14 0.70 -52.56
C ALA A 5 12.85 -0.47 -51.58
N LEU A 6 12.61 -1.66 -52.14
CA LEU A 6 12.34 -2.86 -51.32
C LEU A 6 13.57 -3.30 -50.52
N SER A 7 14.79 -3.23 -51.08
CA SER A 7 16.02 -3.56 -50.35
C SER A 7 16.34 -2.53 -49.27
N LEU A 8 16.05 -1.26 -49.49
CA LEU A 8 16.22 -0.20 -48.48
C LEU A 8 15.25 -0.41 -47.29
N LEU A 9 14.00 -0.78 -47.62
CA LEU A 9 12.98 -1.08 -46.55
C LEU A 9 13.38 -2.30 -45.71
N LEU A 10 13.91 -3.33 -46.35
CA LEU A 10 14.38 -4.53 -45.62
C LEU A 10 15.58 -4.22 -44.70
N ALA A 11 16.51 -3.38 -45.15
CA ALA A 11 17.66 -2.95 -44.37
C ALA A 11 17.27 -2.14 -43.14
N VAL A 12 16.28 -1.23 -43.26
CA VAL A 12 15.75 -0.45 -42.13
C VAL A 12 15.01 -1.35 -41.12
N PHE A 13 14.27 -2.35 -41.60
CA PHE A 13 13.61 -3.33 -40.72
C PHE A 13 14.60 -4.18 -39.94
N ALA A 14 15.70 -4.61 -40.58
CA ALA A 14 16.74 -5.40 -39.93
C ALA A 14 17.45 -4.62 -38.81
N THR A 15 17.71 -3.33 -38.99
CA THR A 15 18.34 -2.49 -37.94
C THR A 15 17.43 -2.26 -36.76
N ALA A 16 16.09 -2.16 -36.96
CA ALA A 16 15.12 -2.01 -35.88
C ALA A 16 15.05 -3.23 -34.96
N LEU A 17 15.30 -4.45 -35.47
CA LEU A 17 15.32 -5.69 -34.66
C LEU A 17 16.54 -5.78 -33.74
N PHE A 18 17.65 -5.12 -34.04
CA PHE A 18 18.84 -5.12 -33.18
C PHE A 18 18.81 -4.02 -32.10
N ALA A 19 17.93 -3.04 -32.21
CA ALA A 19 17.83 -1.92 -31.27
C ALA A 19 17.13 -2.27 -29.92
N GLN A 20 16.56 -3.47 -29.79
CA GLN A 20 15.76 -3.85 -28.62
C GLN A 20 16.48 -4.75 -27.59
N LYS A 21 17.78 -4.99 -27.73
CA LYS A 21 18.51 -5.73 -26.71
C LYS A 21 18.90 -4.79 -25.56
N GLN A 22 17.93 -4.45 -24.75
CA GLN A 22 18.21 -3.81 -23.48
C GLN A 22 18.72 -4.89 -22.53
N GLU A 23 19.98 -4.83 -22.15
CA GLU A 23 20.54 -5.72 -21.13
C GLU A 23 19.71 -5.50 -19.83
N PRO A 24 19.30 -6.59 -19.16
CA PRO A 24 18.57 -6.46 -17.92
C PRO A 24 19.43 -5.76 -16.88
N TYR A 25 18.84 -4.81 -16.16
CA TYR A 25 19.53 -4.15 -15.05
C TYR A 25 19.91 -5.20 -14.00
N GLU A 26 21.19 -5.25 -13.67
CA GLU A 26 21.70 -6.09 -12.59
C GLU A 26 21.69 -5.27 -11.29
N PHE A 27 20.78 -5.63 -10.36
CA PHE A 27 20.66 -4.98 -9.05
C PHE A 27 21.54 -5.71 -8.04
N LYS A 28 22.45 -4.97 -7.39
CA LYS A 28 23.23 -5.48 -6.28
C LYS A 28 22.57 -5.05 -4.98
N GLU A 29 22.13 -6.02 -4.19
CA GLU A 29 21.60 -5.75 -2.85
C GLU A 29 22.75 -5.28 -1.95
N ILE A 30 22.68 -4.03 -1.45
CA ILE A 30 23.68 -3.45 -0.57
C ILE A 30 23.33 -3.72 0.88
N LYS A 31 22.01 -3.65 1.21
CA LYS A 31 21.50 -3.85 2.56
C LYS A 31 20.03 -4.26 2.51
N ARG A 32 19.67 -5.26 3.31
CA ARG A 32 18.28 -5.66 3.55
C ARG A 32 17.91 -5.36 4.99
N ILE A 33 16.80 -4.66 5.19
CA ILE A 33 16.19 -4.43 6.51
C ILE A 33 15.06 -5.45 6.65
N SER A 34 15.01 -6.14 7.80
CA SER A 34 13.93 -7.09 8.09
C SER A 34 12.59 -6.36 8.15
N ALA A 35 11.58 -6.99 7.60
CA ALA A 35 10.20 -6.49 7.60
C ALA A 35 9.25 -7.65 7.89
N THR A 36 8.07 -7.33 8.40
CA THR A 36 6.96 -8.27 8.57
C THR A 36 6.39 -8.69 7.21
N PRO A 37 5.63 -9.80 7.13
CA PRO A 37 4.99 -10.23 5.89
C PRO A 37 4.06 -9.15 5.31
N ILE A 38 4.00 -9.09 3.97
CA ILE A 38 3.13 -8.16 3.26
C ILE A 38 1.68 -8.56 3.47
N LYS A 39 0.84 -7.60 3.86
CA LYS A 39 -0.62 -7.76 4.01
C LYS A 39 -1.37 -7.04 2.91
N SER A 40 -2.55 -7.56 2.53
CA SER A 40 -3.41 -6.95 1.53
C SER A 40 -4.49 -6.09 2.17
N GLN A 41 -4.63 -4.86 1.68
CA GLN A 41 -5.77 -4.00 2.03
C GLN A 41 -7.06 -4.39 1.31
N ASP A 42 -6.98 -5.34 0.37
CA ASP A 42 -8.08 -5.77 -0.49
C ASP A 42 -8.76 -4.59 -1.22
N GLN A 43 -10.09 -4.52 -1.20
CA GLN A 43 -10.90 -3.50 -1.89
C GLN A 43 -11.18 -2.30 -0.98
N THR A 44 -10.10 -1.66 -0.48
CA THR A 44 -10.21 -0.49 0.40
C THR A 44 -9.16 0.57 0.05
N GLY A 45 -9.43 1.83 0.33
CA GLY A 45 -8.48 2.95 0.19
C GLY A 45 -7.62 3.15 1.44
N THR A 46 -7.18 2.06 2.12
CA THR A 46 -6.50 2.10 3.41
C THR A 46 -4.98 1.88 3.34
N CYS A 47 -4.36 2.05 2.17
CA CYS A 47 -2.92 1.88 1.98
C CYS A 47 -2.07 2.66 3.00
N TRP A 48 -2.54 3.84 3.42
CA TRP A 48 -1.89 4.67 4.43
C TRP A 48 -1.77 3.96 5.80
N ALA A 49 -2.78 3.19 6.20
CA ALA A 49 -2.77 2.44 7.45
C ALA A 49 -1.83 1.23 7.34
N PHE A 50 -1.93 0.45 6.26
CA PHE A 50 -1.10 -0.72 6.01
C PHE A 50 0.39 -0.37 5.89
N SER A 51 0.73 0.66 5.13
CA SER A 51 2.14 1.08 4.99
C SER A 51 2.72 1.61 6.29
N THR A 52 1.94 2.35 7.08
CA THR A 52 2.42 2.89 8.35
C THR A 52 2.52 1.81 9.43
N ALA A 53 1.58 0.87 9.49
CA ALA A 53 1.67 -0.27 10.40
C ALA A 53 2.91 -1.13 10.09
N SER A 54 3.12 -1.49 8.82
CA SER A 54 4.31 -2.23 8.39
C SER A 54 5.62 -1.52 8.72
N PHE A 55 5.66 -0.18 8.62
CA PHE A 55 6.81 0.60 9.07
C PHE A 55 7.03 0.47 10.58
N LEU A 56 5.99 0.60 11.40
CA LEU A 56 6.08 0.46 12.86
C LEU A 56 6.51 -0.94 13.28
N GLU A 57 5.97 -1.97 12.64
CA GLU A 57 6.35 -3.37 12.86
C GLU A 57 7.83 -3.61 12.53
N SER A 58 8.30 -3.08 11.40
CA SER A 58 9.69 -3.17 10.99
C SER A 58 10.63 -2.43 11.96
N GLU A 59 10.20 -1.27 12.48
CA GLU A 59 10.95 -0.55 13.50
C GLU A 59 10.97 -1.29 14.84
N ALA A 60 9.88 -1.94 15.23
CA ALA A 60 9.85 -2.80 16.41
C ALA A 60 10.86 -3.96 16.30
N LEU A 61 10.91 -4.62 15.13
CA LEU A 61 11.92 -5.63 14.81
C LEU A 61 13.34 -5.06 14.93
N ARG A 62 13.60 -3.91 14.29
CA ARG A 62 14.91 -3.24 14.33
C ARG A 62 15.34 -2.89 15.75
N MET A 63 14.40 -2.54 16.61
CA MET A 63 14.62 -2.21 18.03
C MET A 63 14.73 -3.44 18.93
N GLY A 64 14.65 -4.66 18.40
CA GLY A 64 14.72 -5.89 19.16
C GLY A 64 13.47 -6.18 20.00
N LYS A 65 12.31 -5.59 19.66
CA LYS A 65 11.04 -5.83 20.38
C LYS A 65 10.33 -7.11 19.96
N GLY A 66 10.90 -7.83 18.99
CA GLY A 66 10.29 -9.03 18.41
C GLY A 66 9.31 -8.72 17.31
N GLU A 67 8.80 -9.78 16.68
CA GLU A 67 7.81 -9.70 15.64
C GLU A 67 6.45 -9.33 16.24
N THR A 68 5.83 -8.29 15.69
CA THR A 68 4.53 -7.78 16.13
C THR A 68 3.66 -7.62 14.90
N ASP A 69 2.43 -8.11 14.95
CA ASP A 69 1.43 -8.03 13.89
C ASP A 69 0.31 -7.09 14.36
N LEU A 70 0.30 -5.87 13.81
CA LEU A 70 -0.61 -4.80 14.21
C LEU A 70 -1.88 -4.82 13.38
N SER A 71 -3.02 -4.55 14.02
CA SER A 71 -4.30 -4.41 13.33
C SER A 71 -4.43 -3.04 12.66
N GLU A 72 -4.34 -3.01 11.34
CA GLU A 72 -4.60 -1.82 10.56
C GLU A 72 -6.07 -1.38 10.67
N MET A 73 -6.98 -2.35 10.66
CA MET A 73 -8.42 -2.08 10.67
C MET A 73 -8.92 -1.54 12.02
N PHE A 74 -8.25 -1.86 13.12
CA PHE A 74 -8.49 -1.19 14.40
C PHE A 74 -8.31 0.33 14.26
N VAL A 75 -7.21 0.75 13.67
CA VAL A 75 -6.89 2.17 13.45
C VAL A 75 -7.86 2.80 12.45
N VAL A 76 -8.08 2.13 11.31
CA VAL A 76 -8.99 2.61 10.26
C VAL A 76 -10.39 2.90 10.82
N ARG A 77 -10.93 1.98 11.65
CA ARG A 77 -12.24 2.15 12.29
C ARG A 77 -12.30 3.43 13.16
N HIS A 78 -11.27 3.70 13.94
CA HIS A 78 -11.22 4.89 14.78
C HIS A 78 -11.11 6.18 13.98
N ILE A 79 -10.29 6.18 12.93
CA ILE A 79 -10.15 7.34 12.03
C ILE A 79 -11.44 7.59 11.25
N TYR A 80 -12.11 6.55 10.75
CA TYR A 80 -13.38 6.71 10.05
C TYR A 80 -14.47 7.29 10.99
N ARG A 81 -14.50 6.86 12.24
CA ARG A 81 -15.39 7.45 13.24
C ARG A 81 -15.11 8.95 13.43
N GLN A 82 -13.85 9.35 13.57
CA GLN A 82 -13.47 10.76 13.68
C GLN A 82 -13.87 11.56 12.43
N LYS A 83 -13.66 11.01 11.25
CA LYS A 83 -14.08 11.64 9.98
C LYS A 83 -15.61 11.82 9.93
N CYS A 84 -16.35 10.80 10.32
CA CYS A 84 -17.81 10.86 10.39
C CYS A 84 -18.28 11.97 11.36
N GLU A 85 -17.72 12.02 12.56
CA GLU A 85 -18.03 13.07 13.53
C GLU A 85 -17.69 14.47 12.98
N ASN A 86 -16.55 14.61 12.31
CA ASN A 86 -16.15 15.88 11.69
C ASN A 86 -17.09 16.28 10.55
N TYR A 87 -17.51 15.31 9.72
CA TYR A 87 -18.47 15.53 8.63
C TYR A 87 -19.81 16.04 9.16
N VAL A 88 -20.35 15.39 10.19
CA VAL A 88 -21.60 15.81 10.82
C VAL A 88 -21.48 17.21 11.46
N ARG A 89 -20.41 17.45 12.23
CA ARG A 89 -20.17 18.75 12.87
C ARG A 89 -20.01 19.90 11.88
N ARG A 90 -19.54 19.59 10.66
CA ARG A 90 -19.38 20.57 9.57
C ARG A 90 -20.55 20.57 8.57
N GLN A 91 -21.68 19.99 8.96
CA GLN A 91 -22.91 19.97 8.16
C GLN A 91 -22.68 19.43 6.72
N GLY A 92 -21.85 18.39 6.57
CA GLY A 92 -21.54 17.77 5.30
C GLY A 92 -20.51 18.49 4.44
N THR A 93 -19.89 19.55 4.90
CA THR A 93 -18.87 20.30 4.13
C THR A 93 -17.45 19.73 4.27
N ALA A 94 -17.21 18.82 5.20
CA ALA A 94 -15.95 18.12 5.33
C ALA A 94 -15.92 16.88 4.41
N GLN A 95 -14.74 16.57 3.86
CA GLN A 95 -14.57 15.36 3.09
C GLN A 95 -14.64 14.12 4.01
N PHE A 96 -15.48 13.16 3.63
CA PHE A 96 -15.54 11.83 4.23
C PHE A 96 -15.21 10.78 3.19
N GLY A 97 -14.05 10.15 3.31
CA GLY A 97 -13.55 9.16 2.36
C GLY A 97 -12.47 8.27 3.00
N GLU A 98 -12.08 7.23 2.28
CA GLU A 98 -11.20 6.17 2.78
C GLU A 98 -9.75 6.62 2.99
N GLY A 99 -9.25 7.58 2.21
CA GLY A 99 -7.87 8.05 2.26
C GLY A 99 -7.46 8.59 3.61
N GLY A 100 -6.17 8.52 3.91
CA GLY A 100 -5.55 9.06 5.11
C GLY A 100 -4.04 9.18 4.92
N LEU A 101 -3.36 9.58 5.98
CA LEU A 101 -1.90 9.76 6.01
C LEU A 101 -1.30 9.07 7.23
N ALA A 102 0.02 8.92 7.24
CA ALA A 102 0.74 8.27 8.35
C ALA A 102 0.42 8.89 9.73
N HIS A 103 0.26 10.22 9.79
CA HIS A 103 -0.07 10.91 11.04
C HIS A 103 -1.46 10.54 11.59
N ASP A 104 -2.40 10.12 10.74
CA ASP A 104 -3.72 9.66 11.19
C ASP A 104 -3.58 8.39 12.03
N LEU A 105 -2.74 7.43 11.57
CA LEU A 105 -2.43 6.25 12.36
C LEU A 105 -1.76 6.62 13.68
N LEU A 106 -0.74 7.47 13.65
CA LEU A 106 -0.04 7.89 14.87
C LEU A 106 -0.96 8.60 15.87
N ASN A 107 -1.89 9.41 15.38
CA ASN A 107 -2.88 10.09 16.22
C ASN A 107 -3.88 9.09 16.81
N ALA A 108 -4.35 8.12 16.04
CA ALA A 108 -5.22 7.06 16.53
C ALA A 108 -4.52 6.24 17.63
N VAL A 109 -3.25 5.86 17.42
CA VAL A 109 -2.46 5.12 18.41
C VAL A 109 -2.31 5.93 19.71
N LYS A 110 -2.03 7.22 19.62
CA LYS A 110 -1.93 8.11 20.81
C LYS A 110 -3.25 8.21 21.58
N GLN A 111 -4.36 8.21 20.89
CA GLN A 111 -5.68 8.45 21.50
C GLN A 111 -6.37 7.16 21.96
N TYR A 112 -6.24 6.07 21.22
CA TYR A 112 -6.99 4.83 21.42
C TYR A 112 -6.09 3.62 21.69
N GLY A 113 -4.78 3.77 21.57
CA GLY A 113 -3.85 2.64 21.56
C GLY A 113 -3.82 1.93 20.21
N ILE A 114 -3.31 0.71 20.22
CA ILE A 114 -3.26 -0.16 19.05
C ILE A 114 -3.58 -1.60 19.46
N ALA A 115 -4.25 -2.34 18.59
CA ALA A 115 -4.54 -3.75 18.80
C ALA A 115 -3.60 -4.62 17.95
N LEU A 116 -3.40 -5.85 18.37
CA LEU A 116 -2.79 -6.89 17.55
C LEU A 116 -3.82 -7.41 16.54
N GLU A 117 -3.36 -7.82 15.36
CA GLU A 117 -4.22 -8.43 14.33
C GLU A 117 -4.99 -9.65 14.87
N SER A 118 -4.33 -10.46 15.73
CA SER A 118 -4.97 -11.62 16.38
C SER A 118 -6.14 -11.27 17.31
N ALA A 119 -6.15 -10.05 17.86
CA ALA A 119 -7.20 -9.58 18.77
C ALA A 119 -8.34 -8.85 18.03
N ASP A 120 -8.03 -8.14 16.97
CA ASP A 120 -9.00 -7.38 16.16
C ASP A 120 -8.62 -7.41 14.68
N PRO A 121 -8.89 -8.49 13.95
CA PRO A 121 -8.53 -8.60 12.54
C PRO A 121 -9.39 -7.70 11.62
N GLY A 122 -10.38 -7.01 12.14
CA GLY A 122 -11.26 -6.15 11.37
C GLY A 122 -12.12 -6.85 10.31
N ARG A 123 -12.04 -8.18 10.21
CA ARG A 123 -12.78 -9.00 9.23
C ARG A 123 -14.03 -9.59 9.87
N LYS A 124 -15.14 -9.61 9.12
CA LYS A 124 -16.38 -10.27 9.56
C LYS A 124 -16.26 -11.81 9.57
N ALA A 125 -15.36 -12.35 8.74
CA ALA A 125 -15.03 -13.77 8.69
C ALA A 125 -13.58 -13.91 8.20
N PRO A 126 -12.82 -14.94 8.62
CA PRO A 126 -11.38 -15.09 8.33
C PRO A 126 -11.01 -15.01 6.84
N ASN A 127 -11.86 -15.52 5.97
CA ASN A 127 -11.60 -15.58 4.51
C ASN A 127 -12.37 -14.52 3.71
N LYS A 128 -13.02 -13.56 4.38
CA LYS A 128 -13.75 -12.52 3.67
C LYS A 128 -12.82 -11.32 3.43
N PRO A 129 -12.64 -10.87 2.16
CA PRO A 129 -11.83 -9.70 1.87
C PRO A 129 -12.44 -8.44 2.50
N PHE A 130 -11.59 -7.47 2.79
CA PHE A 130 -12.04 -6.13 3.16
C PHE A 130 -12.72 -5.47 1.96
N ASN A 131 -13.80 -4.77 2.22
CA ASN A 131 -14.52 -4.04 1.18
C ASN A 131 -15.22 -2.82 1.79
N HIS A 132 -14.85 -1.64 1.33
CA HIS A 132 -15.39 -0.36 1.77
C HIS A 132 -16.24 0.34 0.71
N SER A 133 -16.73 -0.38 -0.29
CA SER A 133 -17.54 0.17 -1.38
C SER A 133 -18.87 0.83 -0.95
N GLN A 134 -19.22 0.69 0.32
CA GLN A 134 -20.44 1.28 0.90
C GLN A 134 -20.16 2.52 1.78
N LEU A 135 -18.92 3.02 1.79
CA LEU A 135 -18.53 4.22 2.51
C LEU A 135 -18.85 5.50 1.73
#